data_765696eb09bdb6d8a686b711363783e3
#
_entry.id   765696eb09bdb6d8a686b711363783e3
#
_cell.length_a   1.000
_cell.length_b   1.000
_cell.length_c   1.000
_cell.angle_alpha   90.00
_cell.angle_beta   90.00
_cell.angle_gamma   90.00
#
_symmetry.space_group_name_H-M   'P 1'
#
loop_
_entity.id
_entity.type
_entity.pdbx_description
1 polymer ?
#
loop_
_entity_poly.entity_id
_entity_poly.type
_entity_poly.pdbx_seq_one_letter_code
_entity_poly.pdbx_strand_id
1 'polypeptide(L)'
;MGKALVIVESPAKAKTINKYLGNDYVVKSSVGHIRDLPTSGSASKKSADSTSTKGAKKPKKDERSALVNRMGVNPWHNWDAQYEVLPGKEKVVNELKQLAEKADHIYLATDLDREGEAIAWHLREVIGGDDKRYSRVVFNEITKNAIRQAFEKPGELNIDRVNAQQARRFMDRVVGYMVSPLLWKKIARGLSAGRVQSVAVRLVVDRENEIRAFVPQEYWSIDAKFTAPPSRKVFAAKLVKVDGKRVDKTEIPDKATADALLERLQNASYSVQNVKKRVTKRHPAPPFITSTL
;
A
#
# COMPACT_ATOMS: atom_id res chain seq x y z
N MET A 1 38.69 -10.82 -13.41
CA MET A 1 37.23 -10.95 -13.35
C MET A 1 36.67 -9.65 -12.80
N GLY A 2 35.78 -9.02 -13.52
CA GLY A 2 35.06 -7.83 -13.04
C GLY A 2 34.13 -8.20 -11.88
N LYS A 3 33.84 -7.22 -11.02
CA LYS A 3 32.86 -7.43 -9.92
C LYS A 3 31.45 -7.34 -10.47
N ALA A 4 30.53 -8.14 -9.93
CA ALA A 4 29.12 -8.02 -10.26
C ALA A 4 28.49 -6.84 -9.52
N LEU A 5 27.62 -6.06 -10.20
CA LEU A 5 26.87 -4.96 -9.62
C LEU A 5 25.50 -5.47 -9.13
N VAL A 6 25.17 -5.20 -7.89
CA VAL A 6 23.85 -5.49 -7.30
C VAL A 6 23.15 -4.19 -7.00
N ILE A 7 21.97 -3.97 -7.59
CA ILE A 7 21.19 -2.76 -7.38
C ILE A 7 19.94 -3.09 -6.57
N VAL A 8 19.79 -2.43 -5.44
CA VAL A 8 18.64 -2.53 -4.53
C VAL A 8 17.89 -1.20 -4.45
N GLU A 9 16.71 -1.17 -3.92
CA GLU A 9 15.89 0.04 -3.85
C GLU A 9 16.25 1.01 -2.72
N SER A 10 16.81 0.50 -1.59
CA SER A 10 17.08 1.34 -0.43
C SER A 10 18.52 1.24 0.09
N PRO A 11 19.10 2.34 0.63
CA PRO A 11 20.45 2.33 1.18
C PRO A 11 20.60 1.37 2.38
N ALA A 12 19.55 1.19 3.17
CA ALA A 12 19.56 0.27 4.31
C ALA A 12 19.73 -1.19 3.85
N LYS A 13 18.97 -1.59 2.80
CA LYS A 13 19.12 -2.90 2.17
C LYS A 13 20.52 -3.08 1.57
N ALA A 14 21.05 -2.07 0.87
CA ALA A 14 22.39 -2.11 0.30
C ALA A 14 23.45 -2.41 1.37
N LYS A 15 23.40 -1.71 2.50
CA LYS A 15 24.35 -1.91 3.61
C LYS A 15 24.30 -3.33 4.18
N THR A 16 23.11 -3.89 4.33
CA THR A 16 22.91 -5.22 4.91
C THR A 16 23.32 -6.32 3.93
N ILE A 17 22.90 -6.23 2.66
CA ILE A 17 23.18 -7.22 1.64
C ILE A 17 24.67 -7.27 1.31
N ASN A 18 25.34 -6.12 1.28
CA ASN A 18 26.78 -6.04 1.05
C ASN A 18 27.60 -6.86 2.09
N LYS A 19 27.12 -6.94 3.34
CA LYS A 19 27.76 -7.75 4.37
C LYS A 19 27.65 -9.26 4.12
N TYR A 20 26.66 -9.69 3.36
CA TYR A 20 26.34 -11.10 3.14
C TYR A 20 26.93 -11.66 1.84
N LEU A 21 27.11 -10.82 0.82
CA LEU A 21 27.57 -11.23 -0.52
C LEU A 21 29.10 -11.27 -0.65
N GLY A 22 29.85 -10.50 0.14
CA GLY A 22 31.32 -10.48 0.07
C GLY A 22 31.90 -9.58 -1.02
N ASN A 23 33.19 -9.77 -1.33
CA ASN A 23 33.99 -8.83 -2.12
C ASN A 23 33.79 -8.93 -3.66
N ASP A 24 33.15 -9.97 -4.14
CA ASP A 24 32.90 -10.19 -5.57
C ASP A 24 31.73 -9.35 -6.11
N TYR A 25 31.00 -8.69 -5.20
CA TYR A 25 29.84 -7.89 -5.50
C TYR A 25 30.02 -6.45 -5.06
N VAL A 26 29.51 -5.52 -5.87
CA VAL A 26 29.35 -4.11 -5.52
C VAL A 26 27.87 -3.84 -5.31
N VAL A 27 27.44 -3.60 -4.08
CA VAL A 27 26.02 -3.37 -3.77
C VAL A 27 25.73 -1.87 -3.68
N LYS A 28 24.78 -1.38 -4.47
CA LYS A 28 24.36 0.01 -4.51
C LYS A 28 22.83 0.14 -4.46
N SER A 29 22.38 1.31 -4.05
CA SER A 29 20.95 1.62 -4.00
C SER A 29 20.55 2.62 -5.07
N SER A 30 19.39 2.39 -5.70
CA SER A 30 18.71 3.37 -6.56
C SER A 30 18.03 4.50 -5.77
N VAL A 31 17.89 4.31 -4.45
CA VAL A 31 17.13 5.22 -3.58
C VAL A 31 15.67 5.36 -4.07
N GLY A 32 15.00 4.24 -4.34
CA GLY A 32 13.66 4.17 -4.89
C GLY A 32 13.62 4.35 -6.41
N HIS A 33 12.52 4.89 -6.92
CA HIS A 33 12.35 5.17 -8.34
C HIS A 33 13.36 6.19 -8.84
N ILE A 34 13.93 5.94 -10.02
CA ILE A 34 14.91 6.82 -10.69
C ILE A 34 14.29 7.61 -11.85
N ARG A 35 13.19 7.12 -12.43
CA ARG A 35 12.44 7.83 -13.48
C ARG A 35 10.93 7.61 -13.31
N ASP A 36 10.15 8.54 -13.83
CA ASP A 36 8.69 8.51 -13.83
C ASP A 36 8.17 9.31 -15.04
N LEU A 37 6.86 9.31 -15.22
CA LEU A 37 6.19 10.22 -16.15
C LEU A 37 6.47 11.68 -15.75
N PRO A 38 6.51 12.63 -16.71
CA PRO A 38 6.87 14.03 -16.45
C PRO A 38 5.98 14.62 -15.33
N THR A 39 6.59 15.39 -14.45
CA THR A 39 5.85 16.24 -13.52
C THR A 39 5.40 17.51 -14.25
N SER A 40 4.18 18.00 -13.93
CA SER A 40 3.62 19.20 -14.58
C SER A 40 4.63 20.36 -14.56
N GLY A 41 5.11 20.73 -15.73
CA GLY A 41 6.08 21.83 -15.94
C GLY A 41 7.47 21.42 -16.46
N SER A 42 7.87 20.15 -16.42
CA SER A 42 9.20 19.73 -16.90
C SER A 42 9.27 19.49 -18.41
N ALA A 43 8.18 19.06 -19.03
CA ALA A 43 8.13 18.77 -20.47
C ALA A 43 8.33 19.99 -21.40
N SER A 44 8.30 21.22 -20.86
CA SER A 44 8.47 22.45 -21.67
C SER A 44 9.92 22.94 -21.79
N LYS A 45 10.89 22.34 -21.10
CA LYS A 45 12.27 22.83 -21.08
C LYS A 45 13.21 22.18 -22.11
N LYS A 46 12.83 21.10 -22.78
CA LYS A 46 13.70 20.40 -23.74
C LYS A 46 13.46 20.70 -25.23
N SER A 47 12.52 21.58 -25.59
CA SER A 47 12.32 22.00 -26.98
C SER A 47 12.73 23.45 -27.27
N ALA A 48 13.63 24.02 -26.47
CA ALA A 48 14.15 25.38 -26.67
C ALA A 48 15.58 25.38 -27.23
N ASP A 49 15.81 24.61 -28.29
CA ASP A 49 16.95 24.84 -29.14
C ASP A 49 16.47 24.94 -30.60
N SER A 50 15.87 26.06 -30.91
CA SER A 50 15.72 26.55 -32.30
C SER A 50 15.65 28.05 -32.25
N THR A 51 16.67 28.65 -32.80
CA THR A 51 16.85 30.05 -33.24
C THR A 51 15.53 30.81 -33.41
N SER A 52 15.36 31.84 -32.60
CA SER A 52 14.23 32.74 -32.63
C SER A 52 14.25 33.60 -33.88
N THR A 53 13.41 33.29 -34.85
CA THR A 53 12.90 34.27 -35.81
C THR A 53 11.65 34.93 -35.22
N LYS A 54 11.78 36.19 -34.86
CA LYS A 54 10.67 37.06 -34.46
C LYS A 54 9.69 37.19 -35.63
N GLY A 55 8.42 36.76 -35.44
CA GLY A 55 7.34 37.21 -36.31
C GLY A 55 6.23 36.22 -36.69
N ALA A 56 6.22 34.95 -36.28
CA ALA A 56 5.12 34.07 -36.61
C ALA A 56 4.20 33.86 -35.39
N LYS A 57 2.89 34.14 -35.57
CA LYS A 57 1.84 33.76 -34.59
C LYS A 57 1.99 32.26 -34.32
N LYS A 58 2.34 31.88 -33.05
CA LYS A 58 2.40 30.47 -32.64
C LYS A 58 1.05 29.79 -32.95
N PRO A 59 1.02 28.67 -33.68
CA PRO A 59 -0.19 27.93 -33.95
C PRO A 59 -0.88 27.62 -32.60
N LYS A 60 -2.22 27.72 -32.55
CA LYS A 60 -3.00 27.31 -31.35
C LYS A 60 -2.58 25.88 -31.03
N LYS A 61 -1.89 25.68 -29.91
CA LYS A 61 -1.58 24.33 -29.41
C LYS A 61 -2.90 23.61 -29.27
N ASP A 62 -3.06 22.48 -29.98
CA ASP A 62 -4.18 21.58 -29.80
C ASP A 62 -4.26 21.20 -28.31
N GLU A 63 -5.42 21.45 -27.70
CA GLU A 63 -5.65 21.18 -26.28
C GLU A 63 -5.35 19.73 -25.89
N ARG A 64 -5.58 18.81 -26.83
CA ARG A 64 -5.30 17.40 -26.65
C ARG A 64 -3.80 17.12 -26.58
N SER A 65 -3.02 17.69 -27.47
CA SER A 65 -1.55 17.57 -27.45
C SER A 65 -0.95 18.20 -26.18
N ALA A 66 -1.50 19.32 -25.74
CA ALA A 66 -1.08 19.95 -24.50
C ALA A 66 -1.41 19.08 -23.27
N LEU A 67 -2.54 18.39 -23.29
CA LEU A 67 -2.94 17.46 -22.23
C LEU A 67 -2.02 16.22 -22.19
N VAL A 68 -1.75 15.60 -23.35
CA VAL A 68 -0.83 14.46 -23.49
C VAL A 68 0.55 14.81 -22.94
N ASN A 69 1.11 15.96 -23.31
CA ASN A 69 2.41 16.39 -22.83
C ASN A 69 2.44 16.58 -21.29
N ARG A 70 1.34 17.05 -20.70
CA ARG A 70 1.25 17.18 -19.24
C ARG A 70 1.07 15.85 -18.53
N MET A 71 0.31 14.92 -19.11
CA MET A 71 0.13 13.57 -18.57
C MET A 71 1.40 12.71 -18.71
N GLY A 72 2.19 12.95 -19.75
CA GLY A 72 3.32 12.11 -20.11
C GLY A 72 2.90 10.74 -20.67
N VAL A 73 1.62 10.57 -20.99
CA VAL A 73 1.07 9.35 -21.59
C VAL A 73 -0.01 9.73 -22.59
N ASN A 74 -0.07 9.01 -23.72
CA ASN A 74 -1.05 9.25 -24.78
C ASN A 74 -2.10 8.13 -24.86
N PRO A 75 -3.27 8.28 -24.21
CA PRO A 75 -4.33 7.28 -24.25
C PRO A 75 -4.95 7.05 -25.63
N TRP A 76 -4.72 7.96 -26.58
CA TRP A 76 -5.25 7.90 -27.94
C TRP A 76 -4.27 7.34 -28.97
N HIS A 77 -3.04 7.04 -28.53
CA HIS A 77 -2.02 6.45 -29.38
C HIS A 77 -1.27 5.38 -28.57
N ASN A 78 -1.81 4.19 -28.57
CA ASN A 78 -1.24 2.97 -27.96
C ASN A 78 -0.65 3.13 -26.55
N TRP A 79 -1.14 4.10 -25.77
CA TRP A 79 -0.65 4.40 -24.43
C TRP A 79 0.85 4.76 -24.36
N ASP A 80 1.39 5.31 -25.45
CA ASP A 80 2.78 5.74 -25.48
C ASP A 80 3.10 6.64 -24.28
N ALA A 81 4.17 6.29 -23.58
CA ALA A 81 4.57 6.95 -22.35
C ALA A 81 5.95 7.61 -22.48
N GLN A 82 6.06 8.82 -21.99
CA GLN A 82 7.31 9.55 -21.91
C GLN A 82 7.83 9.47 -20.48
N TYR A 83 8.99 8.85 -20.30
CA TYR A 83 9.63 8.73 -19.00
C TYR A 83 10.83 9.67 -18.91
N GLU A 84 10.94 10.37 -17.78
CA GLU A 84 12.04 11.26 -17.47
C GLU A 84 12.75 10.81 -16.19
N VAL A 85 14.06 11.02 -16.11
CA VAL A 85 14.81 10.86 -14.86
C VAL A 85 14.27 11.86 -13.84
N LEU A 86 13.95 11.39 -12.66
CA LEU A 86 13.40 12.24 -11.61
C LEU A 86 14.42 13.30 -11.17
N PRO A 87 13.99 14.54 -10.93
CA PRO A 87 14.84 15.59 -10.40
C PRO A 87 15.59 15.15 -9.14
N GLY A 88 16.90 15.36 -9.11
CA GLY A 88 17.79 14.95 -8.02
C GLY A 88 18.26 13.50 -8.07
N LYS A 89 17.84 12.73 -9.09
CA LYS A 89 18.31 11.35 -9.30
C LYS A 89 19.46 11.23 -10.31
N GLU A 90 19.84 12.31 -10.96
CA GLU A 90 20.85 12.33 -11.99
C GLU A 90 22.20 11.81 -11.47
N LYS A 91 22.59 12.19 -10.25
CA LYS A 91 23.83 11.72 -9.62
C LYS A 91 23.81 10.21 -9.38
N VAL A 92 22.71 9.70 -8.87
CA VAL A 92 22.54 8.25 -8.61
C VAL A 92 22.57 7.47 -9.91
N VAL A 93 21.87 7.94 -10.93
CA VAL A 93 21.86 7.33 -12.27
C VAL A 93 23.24 7.30 -12.87
N ASN A 94 23.99 8.41 -12.83
CA ASN A 94 25.35 8.49 -13.38
C ASN A 94 26.32 7.57 -12.63
N GLU A 95 26.22 7.48 -11.28
CA GLU A 95 27.02 6.54 -10.49
C GLU A 95 26.71 5.10 -10.88
N LEU A 96 25.43 4.74 -11.00
CA LEU A 96 25.03 3.38 -11.40
C LEU A 96 25.49 3.02 -12.80
N LYS A 97 25.45 3.95 -13.76
CA LYS A 97 25.97 3.75 -15.12
C LYS A 97 27.48 3.48 -15.11
N GLN A 98 28.25 4.31 -14.41
CA GLN A 98 29.70 4.12 -14.29
C GLN A 98 30.08 2.78 -13.64
N LEU A 99 29.32 2.32 -12.66
CA LEU A 99 29.55 1.01 -12.03
C LEU A 99 29.12 -0.13 -12.96
N ALA A 100 28.03 0.03 -13.70
CA ALA A 100 27.55 -0.95 -14.66
C ALA A 100 28.54 -1.16 -15.85
N GLU A 101 29.21 -0.08 -16.29
CA GLU A 101 30.26 -0.18 -17.31
C GLU A 101 31.42 -1.09 -16.88
N LYS A 102 31.74 -1.09 -15.57
CA LYS A 102 32.86 -1.87 -14.99
C LYS A 102 32.45 -3.27 -14.52
N ALA A 103 31.16 -3.54 -14.48
CA ALA A 103 30.63 -4.81 -13.98
C ALA A 103 30.50 -5.82 -15.13
N ASP A 104 30.81 -7.09 -14.86
CA ASP A 104 30.56 -8.17 -15.82
C ASP A 104 29.07 -8.54 -15.86
N HIS A 105 28.37 -8.43 -14.73
CA HIS A 105 26.95 -8.76 -14.59
C HIS A 105 26.22 -7.81 -13.63
N ILE A 106 24.93 -7.62 -13.86
CA ILE A 106 24.09 -6.69 -13.09
C ILE A 106 22.89 -7.44 -12.51
N TYR A 107 22.81 -7.46 -11.20
CA TYR A 107 21.68 -8.06 -10.46
C TYR A 107 20.71 -6.98 -10.01
N LEU A 108 19.46 -7.09 -10.44
CA LEU A 108 18.36 -6.22 -10.02
C LEU A 108 17.64 -6.86 -8.83
N ALA A 109 17.98 -6.42 -7.62
CA ALA A 109 17.56 -7.02 -6.36
C ALA A 109 16.58 -6.12 -5.58
N THR A 110 15.53 -5.68 -6.26
CA THR A 110 14.40 -4.91 -5.70
C THR A 110 13.31 -5.83 -5.17
N ASP A 111 12.32 -5.30 -4.44
CA ASP A 111 11.25 -6.10 -3.82
C ASP A 111 10.43 -6.94 -4.80
N LEU A 112 9.75 -7.97 -4.29
CA LEU A 112 8.95 -8.91 -5.08
C LEU A 112 7.59 -8.35 -5.51
N ASP A 113 7.29 -7.10 -5.27
CA ASP A 113 6.04 -6.48 -5.67
C ASP A 113 6.11 -5.82 -7.05
N ARG A 114 4.98 -5.26 -7.51
CA ARG A 114 4.90 -4.57 -8.80
C ARG A 114 5.76 -3.31 -8.86
N GLU A 115 5.92 -2.62 -7.75
CA GLU A 115 6.73 -1.40 -7.65
C GLU A 115 8.21 -1.75 -7.79
N GLY A 116 8.68 -2.80 -7.08
CA GLY A 116 10.04 -3.31 -7.20
C GLY A 116 10.37 -3.79 -8.61
N GLU A 117 9.42 -4.47 -9.28
CA GLU A 117 9.60 -4.91 -10.66
C GLU A 117 9.69 -3.73 -11.64
N ALA A 118 8.88 -2.69 -11.44
CA ALA A 118 8.96 -1.47 -12.23
C ALA A 118 10.27 -0.71 -11.99
N ILE A 119 10.76 -0.63 -10.75
CA ILE A 119 12.08 -0.04 -10.44
C ILE A 119 13.18 -0.80 -11.18
N ALA A 120 13.17 -2.13 -11.13
CA ALA A 120 14.13 -2.97 -11.81
C ALA A 120 14.12 -2.75 -13.34
N TRP A 121 12.94 -2.70 -13.93
CA TRP A 121 12.76 -2.39 -15.36
C TRP A 121 13.27 -0.99 -15.71
N HIS A 122 12.93 0.02 -14.92
CA HIS A 122 13.42 1.39 -15.15
C HIS A 122 14.95 1.50 -15.03
N LEU A 123 15.56 0.74 -14.12
CA LEU A 123 17.01 0.67 -13.98
C LEU A 123 17.65 0.09 -15.25
N ARG A 124 17.15 -1.04 -15.75
CA ARG A 124 17.62 -1.66 -16.99
C ARG A 124 17.54 -0.69 -18.17
N GLU A 125 16.38 -0.05 -18.34
CA GLU A 125 16.17 0.90 -19.43
C GLU A 125 17.09 2.12 -19.38
N VAL A 126 17.40 2.63 -18.18
CA VAL A 126 18.25 3.82 -18.02
C VAL A 126 19.73 3.48 -18.10
N ILE A 127 20.17 2.36 -17.57
CA ILE A 127 21.57 1.90 -17.64
C ILE A 127 21.88 1.43 -19.06
N GLY A 128 20.97 0.66 -19.67
CA GLY A 128 21.12 0.13 -21.03
C GLY A 128 22.18 -0.97 -21.15
N GLY A 129 22.57 -1.28 -22.38
CA GLY A 129 23.52 -2.35 -22.68
C GLY A 129 22.84 -3.66 -23.05
N ASP A 130 23.61 -4.76 -23.06
CA ASP A 130 23.09 -6.10 -23.41
C ASP A 130 22.20 -6.64 -22.30
N ASP A 131 20.99 -7.05 -22.65
CA ASP A 131 20.01 -7.65 -21.73
C ASP A 131 20.52 -8.92 -21.03
N LYS A 132 21.40 -9.66 -21.67
CA LYS A 132 22.02 -10.87 -21.07
C LYS A 132 22.88 -10.60 -19.83
N ARG A 133 23.27 -9.34 -19.64
CA ARG A 133 24.02 -8.91 -18.44
C ARG A 133 23.13 -8.71 -17.22
N TYR A 134 21.82 -8.74 -17.37
CA TYR A 134 20.89 -8.48 -16.29
C TYR A 134 20.25 -9.76 -15.78
N SER A 135 20.15 -9.85 -14.46
CA SER A 135 19.36 -10.90 -13.79
C SER A 135 18.52 -10.30 -12.68
N ARG A 136 17.35 -10.85 -12.51
CA ARG A 136 16.43 -10.49 -11.42
C ARG A 136 16.69 -11.37 -10.22
N VAL A 137 16.95 -10.79 -9.06
CA VAL A 137 17.10 -11.52 -7.79
C VAL A 137 16.00 -11.07 -6.83
N VAL A 138 15.29 -12.05 -6.28
CA VAL A 138 14.15 -11.80 -5.39
C VAL A 138 14.33 -12.61 -4.11
N PHE A 139 14.14 -11.95 -2.97
CA PHE A 139 14.16 -12.57 -1.66
C PHE A 139 13.03 -12.00 -0.79
N ASN A 140 12.41 -12.84 0.02
CA ASN A 140 11.29 -12.47 0.89
C ASN A 140 11.77 -11.96 2.26
N GLU A 141 13.02 -12.20 2.60
CA GLU A 141 13.65 -11.79 3.86
C GLU A 141 15.12 -11.44 3.67
N ILE A 142 15.65 -10.56 4.51
CA ILE A 142 17.04 -10.11 4.44
C ILE A 142 17.88 -10.90 5.43
N THR A 143 17.95 -12.23 5.24
CA THR A 143 18.84 -13.12 5.97
C THR A 143 19.97 -13.60 5.07
N LYS A 144 21.12 -13.97 5.66
CA LYS A 144 22.28 -14.44 4.91
C LYS A 144 21.96 -15.64 4.02
N ASN A 145 21.16 -16.58 4.54
CA ASN A 145 20.80 -17.79 3.82
C ASN A 145 19.83 -17.51 2.66
N ALA A 146 18.77 -16.74 2.91
CA ALA A 146 17.80 -16.40 1.88
C ALA A 146 18.44 -15.61 0.73
N ILE A 147 19.33 -14.66 1.04
CA ILE A 147 20.05 -13.90 0.02
C ILE A 147 20.95 -14.80 -0.80
N ARG A 148 21.76 -15.67 -0.19
CA ARG A 148 22.64 -16.60 -0.93
C ARG A 148 21.84 -17.52 -1.85
N GLN A 149 20.77 -18.12 -1.34
CA GLN A 149 19.90 -18.97 -2.14
C GLN A 149 19.26 -18.23 -3.33
N ALA A 150 18.87 -16.96 -3.13
CA ALA A 150 18.30 -16.14 -4.20
C ALA A 150 19.34 -15.86 -5.32
N PHE A 151 20.61 -15.69 -4.99
CA PHE A 151 21.68 -15.50 -5.97
C PHE A 151 22.11 -16.79 -6.67
N GLU A 152 21.81 -17.97 -6.12
CA GLU A 152 22.03 -19.26 -6.78
C GLU A 152 21.04 -19.52 -7.93
N LYS A 153 19.86 -18.89 -7.87
CA LYS A 153 18.77 -19.05 -8.85
C LYS A 153 18.22 -17.71 -9.30
N PRO A 154 19.03 -16.88 -9.98
CA PRO A 154 18.54 -15.62 -10.51
C PRO A 154 17.50 -15.88 -11.61
N GLY A 155 16.49 -15.02 -11.68
CA GLY A 155 15.45 -15.06 -12.69
C GLY A 155 15.56 -13.90 -13.68
N GLU A 156 14.48 -13.69 -14.42
CA GLU A 156 14.31 -12.60 -15.37
C GLU A 156 13.29 -11.58 -14.87
N LEU A 157 13.27 -10.40 -15.50
CA LEU A 157 12.26 -9.38 -15.26
C LEU A 157 10.88 -9.89 -15.71
N ASN A 158 9.89 -9.75 -14.82
CA ASN A 158 8.51 -10.10 -15.12
C ASN A 158 7.80 -8.90 -15.77
N ILE A 159 7.72 -8.91 -17.10
CA ILE A 159 7.12 -7.82 -17.87
C ILE A 159 5.62 -7.66 -17.60
N ASP A 160 4.89 -8.71 -17.24
CA ASP A 160 3.48 -8.59 -16.89
C ASP A 160 3.28 -7.78 -15.59
N ARG A 161 4.17 -7.94 -14.62
CA ARG A 161 4.18 -7.11 -13.41
C ARG A 161 4.56 -5.66 -13.69
N VAL A 162 5.52 -5.43 -14.58
CA VAL A 162 5.87 -4.09 -15.06
C VAL A 162 4.67 -3.45 -15.73
N ASN A 163 4.00 -4.15 -16.64
CA ASN A 163 2.82 -3.66 -17.34
C ASN A 163 1.65 -3.38 -16.38
N ALA A 164 1.47 -4.20 -15.36
CA ALA A 164 0.45 -3.98 -14.33
C ALA A 164 0.71 -2.72 -13.51
N GLN A 165 1.97 -2.42 -13.19
CA GLN A 165 2.36 -1.17 -12.52
C GLN A 165 2.17 0.03 -13.45
N GLN A 166 2.62 -0.06 -14.70
CA GLN A 166 2.43 1.00 -15.70
C GLN A 166 0.95 1.31 -15.93
N ALA A 167 0.11 0.29 -16.12
CA ALA A 167 -1.32 0.47 -16.30
C ALA A 167 -1.96 1.22 -15.13
N ARG A 168 -1.59 0.88 -13.90
CA ARG A 168 -2.03 1.60 -12.71
C ARG A 168 -1.55 3.06 -12.75
N ARG A 169 -0.29 3.29 -13.08
CA ARG A 169 0.30 4.63 -13.15
C ARG A 169 -0.38 5.49 -14.20
N PHE A 170 -0.66 4.91 -15.38
CA PHE A 170 -1.36 5.59 -16.46
C PHE A 170 -2.81 5.96 -16.07
N MET A 171 -3.54 5.03 -15.46
CA MET A 171 -4.88 5.30 -14.96
C MET A 171 -4.91 6.43 -13.94
N ASP A 172 -3.97 6.47 -13.00
CA ASP A 172 -3.88 7.54 -12.01
C ASP A 172 -3.61 8.89 -12.67
N ARG A 173 -2.75 8.92 -13.71
CA ARG A 173 -2.47 10.13 -14.51
C ARG A 173 -3.70 10.58 -15.29
N VAL A 174 -4.34 9.69 -16.03
CA VAL A 174 -5.51 10.02 -16.85
C VAL A 174 -6.65 10.53 -15.97
N VAL A 175 -6.99 9.82 -14.91
CA VAL A 175 -8.05 10.25 -13.97
C VAL A 175 -7.70 11.61 -13.33
N GLY A 176 -6.48 11.77 -12.84
CA GLY A 176 -6.05 13.01 -12.20
C GLY A 176 -6.14 14.21 -13.14
N TYR A 177 -5.59 14.09 -14.35
CA TYR A 177 -5.52 15.22 -15.30
C TYR A 177 -6.81 15.52 -16.05
N MET A 178 -7.69 14.53 -16.23
CA MET A 178 -8.97 14.72 -16.92
C MET A 178 -10.10 15.13 -15.97
N VAL A 179 -10.12 14.61 -14.75
CA VAL A 179 -11.23 14.86 -13.79
C VAL A 179 -10.96 16.07 -12.90
N SER A 180 -9.71 16.33 -12.48
CA SER A 180 -9.42 17.50 -11.63
C SER A 180 -9.86 18.84 -12.24
N PRO A 181 -9.72 19.10 -13.56
CA PRO A 181 -10.24 20.33 -14.16
C PRO A 181 -11.76 20.48 -14.06
N LEU A 182 -12.52 19.39 -14.02
CA LEU A 182 -13.97 19.43 -13.79
C LEU A 182 -14.29 19.88 -12.38
N LEU A 183 -13.53 19.42 -11.38
CA LEU A 183 -13.65 19.88 -10.00
C LEU A 183 -13.34 21.38 -9.89
N TRP A 184 -12.33 21.86 -10.60
CA TRP A 184 -11.97 23.30 -10.60
C TRP A 184 -13.06 24.16 -11.22
N LYS A 185 -13.72 23.65 -12.24
CA LYS A 185 -14.83 24.38 -12.91
C LYS A 185 -16.10 24.37 -12.07
N LYS A 186 -16.38 23.29 -11.34
CA LYS A 186 -17.68 23.07 -10.69
C LYS A 186 -17.68 23.38 -9.20
N ILE A 187 -16.54 23.25 -8.52
CA ILE A 187 -16.43 23.36 -7.06
C ILE A 187 -15.42 24.45 -6.69
N ALA A 188 -14.11 24.13 -6.73
CA ALA A 188 -13.05 25.08 -6.38
C ALA A 188 -11.73 24.72 -7.03
N ARG A 189 -10.89 25.73 -7.31
CA ARG A 189 -9.51 25.54 -7.80
C ARG A 189 -8.66 24.86 -6.73
N GLY A 190 -7.68 24.05 -7.17
CA GLY A 190 -6.75 23.34 -6.28
C GLY A 190 -7.22 21.97 -5.80
N LEU A 191 -8.49 21.61 -6.06
CA LEU A 191 -8.97 20.25 -5.78
C LEU A 191 -8.36 19.24 -6.73
N SER A 192 -8.16 18.03 -6.26
CA SER A 192 -7.57 16.93 -7.02
C SER A 192 -8.47 15.70 -6.98
N ALA A 193 -8.73 15.13 -8.14
CA ALA A 193 -9.38 13.83 -8.26
C ALA A 193 -8.34 12.71 -8.32
N GLY A 194 -8.65 11.57 -7.72
CA GLY A 194 -7.79 10.39 -7.78
C GLY A 194 -8.54 9.14 -7.36
N ARG A 195 -8.19 8.00 -7.95
CA ARG A 195 -8.88 6.73 -7.72
C ARG A 195 -8.86 6.29 -6.26
N VAL A 196 -7.74 6.48 -5.56
CA VAL A 196 -7.60 6.11 -4.14
C VAL A 196 -8.19 7.19 -3.24
N GLN A 197 -7.78 8.45 -3.42
CA GLN A 197 -8.20 9.55 -2.55
C GLN A 197 -9.71 9.81 -2.60
N SER A 198 -10.34 9.74 -3.78
CA SER A 198 -11.79 9.98 -3.91
C SER A 198 -12.60 8.88 -3.22
N VAL A 199 -12.15 7.63 -3.30
CA VAL A 199 -12.78 6.52 -2.57
C VAL A 199 -12.57 6.66 -1.06
N ALA A 200 -11.38 7.03 -0.62
CA ALA A 200 -11.11 7.25 0.80
C ALA A 200 -12.00 8.35 1.39
N VAL A 201 -12.14 9.48 0.69
CA VAL A 201 -13.06 10.56 1.10
C VAL A 201 -14.51 10.06 1.16
N ARG A 202 -14.94 9.28 0.17
CA ARG A 202 -16.28 8.69 0.15
C ARG A 202 -16.54 7.83 1.39
N LEU A 203 -15.61 6.94 1.72
CA LEU A 203 -15.74 6.06 2.90
C LEU A 203 -15.81 6.85 4.21
N VAL A 204 -15.00 7.92 4.33
CA VAL A 204 -15.04 8.81 5.51
C VAL A 204 -16.39 9.52 5.61
N VAL A 205 -16.90 10.04 4.49
CA VAL A 205 -18.21 10.73 4.46
C VAL A 205 -19.36 9.78 4.77
N ASP A 206 -19.35 8.58 4.19
CA ASP A 206 -20.37 7.56 4.45
C ASP A 206 -20.36 7.18 5.94
N ARG A 207 -19.19 7.01 6.54
CA ARG A 207 -19.07 6.74 7.98
C ARG A 207 -19.53 7.89 8.86
N GLU A 208 -19.21 9.12 8.49
CA GLU A 208 -19.69 10.31 9.20
C GLU A 208 -21.22 10.42 9.14
N ASN A 209 -21.83 10.12 8.01
CA ASN A 209 -23.29 10.10 7.87
C ASN A 209 -23.92 9.02 8.77
N GLU A 210 -23.31 7.82 8.87
CA GLU A 210 -23.75 6.77 9.83
C GLU A 210 -23.67 7.27 11.28
N ILE A 211 -22.57 7.97 11.64
CA ILE A 211 -22.39 8.52 12.99
C ILE A 211 -23.48 9.57 13.29
N ARG A 212 -23.76 10.47 12.32
CA ARG A 212 -24.79 11.50 12.47
C ARG A 212 -26.21 10.93 12.53
N ALA A 213 -26.46 9.84 11.84
CA ALA A 213 -27.75 9.15 11.85
C ALA A 213 -27.90 8.21 13.06
N PHE A 214 -26.85 7.99 13.84
CA PHE A 214 -26.91 7.08 14.98
C PHE A 214 -27.79 7.66 16.08
N VAL A 215 -28.81 6.90 16.45
CA VAL A 215 -29.70 7.18 17.60
C VAL A 215 -29.24 6.29 18.75
N PRO A 216 -28.75 6.88 19.85
CA PRO A 216 -28.38 6.10 21.03
C PRO A 216 -29.59 5.37 21.61
N GLN A 217 -29.45 4.07 21.86
CA GLN A 217 -30.45 3.28 22.53
C GLN A 217 -29.95 2.87 23.92
N GLU A 218 -30.66 3.25 24.96
CA GLU A 218 -30.38 2.80 26.30
C GLU A 218 -30.65 1.29 26.42
N TYR A 219 -29.78 0.59 27.10
CA TYR A 219 -29.99 -0.81 27.46
C TYR A 219 -29.32 -1.12 28.79
N TRP A 220 -29.88 -2.12 29.47
CA TRP A 220 -29.39 -2.58 30.76
C TRP A 220 -28.98 -4.04 30.66
N SER A 221 -28.01 -4.44 31.48
CA SER A 221 -27.64 -5.84 31.69
C SER A 221 -27.67 -6.18 33.17
N ILE A 222 -28.10 -7.38 33.48
CA ILE A 222 -28.14 -7.86 34.89
C ILE A 222 -27.05 -8.92 35.00
N ASP A 223 -26.07 -8.63 35.85
CA ASP A 223 -24.96 -9.52 36.17
C ASP A 223 -25.02 -9.86 37.67
N ALA A 224 -24.83 -11.12 38.02
CA ALA A 224 -24.84 -11.59 39.41
C ALA A 224 -23.51 -12.27 39.76
N LYS A 225 -23.16 -12.21 41.03
CA LYS A 225 -22.03 -12.95 41.58
C LYS A 225 -22.53 -13.97 42.59
N PHE A 226 -22.18 -15.21 42.37
CA PHE A 226 -22.61 -16.34 43.22
C PHE A 226 -21.41 -17.01 43.88
N THR A 227 -21.69 -17.60 45.04
CA THR A 227 -20.81 -18.56 45.71
C THR A 227 -21.58 -19.83 45.99
N ALA A 228 -20.98 -21.00 45.82
CA ALA A 228 -21.62 -22.30 46.14
C ALA A 228 -20.81 -23.02 47.25
N PRO A 229 -21.45 -23.41 48.36
CA PRO A 229 -20.81 -24.23 49.36
C PRO A 229 -20.37 -25.61 48.79
N PRO A 230 -19.26 -26.18 49.25
CA PRO A 230 -18.35 -25.68 50.29
C PRO A 230 -17.31 -24.68 49.77
N SER A 231 -17.28 -24.37 48.47
CA SER A 231 -16.34 -23.46 47.87
C SER A 231 -16.72 -22.01 48.13
N ARG A 232 -15.73 -21.18 48.56
CA ARG A 232 -15.89 -19.74 48.67
C ARG A 232 -15.52 -19.00 47.38
N LYS A 233 -15.28 -19.73 46.27
CA LYS A 233 -14.94 -19.11 44.99
C LYS A 233 -16.17 -18.44 44.40
N VAL A 234 -16.00 -17.17 44.05
CA VAL A 234 -17.03 -16.37 43.39
C VAL A 234 -17.01 -16.69 41.90
N PHE A 235 -18.19 -16.91 41.31
CA PHE A 235 -18.35 -16.98 39.87
C PHE A 235 -19.40 -15.97 39.41
N ALA A 236 -19.18 -15.40 38.23
CA ALA A 236 -20.09 -14.44 37.62
C ALA A 236 -21.14 -15.17 36.77
N ALA A 237 -22.36 -14.70 36.81
CA ALA A 237 -23.42 -15.13 35.93
C ALA A 237 -24.11 -13.92 35.31
N LYS A 238 -24.64 -14.09 34.09
CA LYS A 238 -25.35 -13.08 33.36
C LYS A 238 -26.76 -13.54 33.05
N LEU A 239 -27.73 -12.64 33.17
CA LEU A 239 -29.11 -12.92 32.78
C LEU A 239 -29.17 -13.09 31.23
N VAL A 240 -29.61 -14.29 30.79
CA VAL A 240 -29.69 -14.63 29.37
C VAL A 240 -31.07 -15.04 28.90
N LYS A 241 -31.98 -15.36 29.85
CA LYS A 241 -33.38 -15.73 29.58
C LYS A 241 -34.29 -15.30 30.72
N VAL A 242 -35.49 -14.87 30.36
CA VAL A 242 -36.61 -14.61 31.32
C VAL A 242 -37.83 -15.35 30.79
N ASP A 243 -38.47 -16.12 31.65
CA ASP A 243 -39.66 -16.90 31.32
C ASP A 243 -39.53 -17.74 30.03
N GLY A 244 -38.32 -18.35 29.86
CA GLY A 244 -37.97 -19.17 28.69
C GLY A 244 -37.58 -18.42 27.43
N LYS A 245 -37.78 -17.11 27.34
CA LYS A 245 -37.40 -16.27 26.23
C LYS A 245 -35.98 -15.74 26.45
N ARG A 246 -35.19 -15.69 25.37
CA ARG A 246 -33.83 -15.12 25.40
C ARG A 246 -33.94 -13.61 25.57
N VAL A 247 -33.12 -13.05 26.43
CA VAL A 247 -32.96 -11.59 26.59
C VAL A 247 -31.86 -11.10 25.69
N ASP A 248 -32.24 -10.40 24.65
CA ASP A 248 -31.26 -9.75 23.76
C ASP A 248 -30.78 -8.41 24.35
N LYS A 249 -29.72 -7.85 23.80
CA LYS A 249 -28.99 -6.71 24.37
C LYS A 249 -29.89 -5.48 24.65
N THR A 250 -30.93 -5.28 23.83
CA THR A 250 -31.82 -4.09 23.89
C THR A 250 -33.18 -4.37 24.51
N GLU A 251 -33.43 -5.61 25.05
CA GLU A 251 -34.72 -5.98 25.61
C GLU A 251 -34.98 -5.46 27.04
N ILE A 252 -33.95 -4.96 27.70
CA ILE A 252 -34.09 -4.23 28.96
C ILE A 252 -33.78 -2.75 28.64
N PRO A 253 -34.77 -1.96 28.18
CA PRO A 253 -34.55 -0.65 27.60
C PRO A 253 -34.37 0.47 28.62
N ASP A 254 -34.80 0.24 29.85
CA ASP A 254 -34.83 1.25 30.90
C ASP A 254 -34.56 0.71 32.30
N LYS A 255 -34.33 1.63 33.22
CA LYS A 255 -34.08 1.32 34.62
C LYS A 255 -35.27 0.64 35.30
N ALA A 256 -36.50 1.03 34.98
CA ALA A 256 -37.69 0.50 35.61
C ALA A 256 -37.85 -1.00 35.31
N THR A 257 -37.62 -1.40 34.05
CA THR A 257 -37.61 -2.80 33.63
C THR A 257 -36.47 -3.57 34.32
N ALA A 258 -35.29 -2.98 34.45
CA ALA A 258 -34.16 -3.59 35.14
C ALA A 258 -34.45 -3.79 36.64
N ASP A 259 -35.00 -2.79 37.31
CA ASP A 259 -35.37 -2.84 38.75
C ASP A 259 -36.45 -3.90 39.03
N ALA A 260 -37.47 -4.00 38.20
CA ALA A 260 -38.52 -5.02 38.30
C ALA A 260 -37.95 -6.48 38.18
N LEU A 261 -36.98 -6.67 37.26
CA LEU A 261 -36.29 -7.95 37.15
C LEU A 261 -35.38 -8.22 38.33
N LEU A 262 -34.71 -7.22 38.89
CA LEU A 262 -33.87 -7.34 40.09
C LEU A 262 -34.69 -7.75 41.29
N GLU A 263 -35.90 -7.19 41.52
CA GLU A 263 -36.80 -7.54 42.61
C GLU A 263 -37.22 -9.02 42.52
N ARG A 264 -37.54 -9.49 41.32
CA ARG A 264 -37.83 -10.92 41.08
C ARG A 264 -36.65 -11.83 41.41
N LEU A 265 -35.43 -11.39 41.09
CA LEU A 265 -34.19 -12.15 41.29
C LEU A 265 -33.75 -12.17 42.75
N GLN A 266 -34.00 -11.12 43.56
CA GLN A 266 -33.61 -11.08 44.99
C GLN A 266 -34.29 -12.13 45.80
N ASN A 267 -35.54 -12.49 45.48
CA ASN A 267 -36.35 -13.47 46.19
C ASN A 267 -36.32 -14.87 45.54
N ALA A 268 -35.47 -15.08 44.53
CA ALA A 268 -35.40 -16.33 43.78
C ALA A 268 -34.43 -17.35 44.42
N SER A 269 -34.73 -18.62 44.25
CA SER A 269 -33.80 -19.72 44.54
C SER A 269 -32.95 -20.02 43.30
N TYR A 270 -31.66 -20.30 43.51
CA TYR A 270 -30.71 -20.52 42.42
C TYR A 270 -30.18 -21.94 42.44
N SER A 271 -30.14 -22.59 41.29
CA SER A 271 -29.55 -23.92 41.14
C SER A 271 -28.70 -24.01 39.87
N VAL A 272 -27.64 -24.80 39.92
CA VAL A 272 -26.82 -25.10 38.75
C VAL A 272 -27.48 -26.22 37.97
N GLN A 273 -28.09 -25.91 36.85
CA GLN A 273 -28.78 -26.86 36.01
C GLN A 273 -27.86 -27.73 35.14
N ASN A 274 -26.77 -27.17 34.63
CA ASN A 274 -25.85 -27.87 33.75
C ASN A 274 -24.45 -27.30 33.83
N VAL A 275 -23.42 -28.15 33.76
CA VAL A 275 -22.01 -27.78 33.69
C VAL A 275 -21.40 -28.40 32.44
N LYS A 276 -21.08 -27.59 31.44
CA LYS A 276 -20.40 -28.02 30.22
C LYS A 276 -18.90 -27.71 30.31
N LYS A 277 -18.08 -28.77 30.32
CA LYS A 277 -16.62 -28.61 30.20
C LYS A 277 -16.23 -28.77 28.74
N ARG A 278 -15.50 -27.79 28.21
CA ARG A 278 -14.96 -27.81 26.83
C ARG A 278 -13.46 -27.57 26.86
N VAL A 279 -12.71 -28.48 26.27
CA VAL A 279 -11.28 -28.29 26.06
C VAL A 279 -11.10 -27.45 24.81
N THR A 280 -10.51 -26.29 24.97
CA THR A 280 -10.16 -25.43 23.84
C THR A 280 -8.64 -25.41 23.67
N LYS A 281 -8.17 -25.72 22.45
CA LYS A 281 -6.78 -25.54 22.09
C LYS A 281 -6.61 -24.08 21.63
N ARG A 282 -5.71 -23.34 22.28
CA ARG A 282 -5.28 -22.03 21.79
C ARG A 282 -4.05 -22.22 20.92
N HIS A 283 -4.14 -21.81 19.68
CA HIS A 283 -2.98 -21.69 18.82
C HIS A 283 -2.30 -20.33 19.10
N PRO A 284 -0.97 -20.23 18.95
CA PRO A 284 -0.31 -18.94 18.99
C PRO A 284 -0.91 -18.01 17.91
N ALA A 285 -0.98 -16.72 18.21
CA ALA A 285 -1.43 -15.75 17.24
C ALA A 285 -0.45 -15.74 16.04
N PRO A 286 -0.94 -15.58 14.80
CA PRO A 286 -0.07 -15.40 13.66
C PRO A 286 0.76 -14.11 13.85
N PRO A 287 1.93 -14.01 13.19
CA PRO A 287 2.69 -12.76 13.17
C PRO A 287 1.83 -11.59 12.70
N PHE A 288 2.11 -10.41 13.23
CA PHE A 288 1.42 -9.21 12.79
C PHE A 288 1.70 -8.92 11.32
N ILE A 289 0.66 -8.53 10.60
CA ILE A 289 0.75 -7.89 9.28
C ILE A 289 0.34 -6.43 9.44
N THR A 290 0.67 -5.58 8.47
CA THR A 290 0.44 -4.13 8.54
C THR A 290 -1.02 -3.76 8.85
N SER A 291 -1.98 -4.57 8.39
CA SER A 291 -3.41 -4.37 8.64
C SER A 291 -3.89 -4.87 10.02
N THR A 292 -3.06 -5.58 10.79
CA THR A 292 -3.39 -6.12 12.13
C THR A 292 -2.59 -5.47 13.25
N LEU A 293 -1.73 -4.53 12.90
CA LEU A 293 -0.99 -3.64 13.79
C LEU A 293 -1.86 -2.44 14.10
#